data_6de5ef4207aa7880ddae57072a4a8bfa
#
_entry.id   6de5ef4207aa7880ddae57072a4a8bfa
#
_cell.length_a   1.000
_cell.length_b   1.000
_cell.length_c   1.000
_cell.angle_alpha   90.00
_cell.angle_beta   90.00
_cell.angle_gamma   90.00
#
_symmetry.space_group_name_H-M   'P 1'
#
loop_
_entity.id
_entity.type
_entity.pdbx_description
1 polymer ?
#
loop_
_entity_poly.entity_id
_entity_poly.type
_entity_poly.pdbx_seq_one_letter_code
_entity_poly.pdbx_strand_id
1 'polypeptide(L)'
;LNLELREFAGVSETSGCAVDDNSKTLYLSEGELGIWQINADAESRADKKPIAMMSPFGSLAPEVGGLSTSDDGSLWFTTSEDNQLHRYESNTKRFSNWQFAGELAIESAAVRFNNNQADIVLYDDESGHYVKGQIEGQTQRQAKLKNSVKTTAVTYINAQAQTDAVRAFGDAADDPAIWVNPSNAAKSLILGTDKRRGLM
;
A
#
# COMPACT_ATOMS: atom_id res chain seq x y z
N LEU A 1 -1.28 -29.46 -3.07
CA LEU A 1 -1.53 -29.52 -4.51
C LEU A 1 -1.29 -28.12 -5.07
N ASN A 2 -0.21 -27.92 -5.82
CA ASN A 2 -0.01 -26.67 -6.56
C ASN A 2 -0.78 -26.79 -7.87
N LEU A 3 -1.80 -25.98 -8.03
CA LEU A 3 -2.56 -25.86 -9.26
C LEU A 3 -2.20 -24.52 -9.90
N GLU A 4 -1.55 -24.55 -11.05
CA GLU A 4 -1.36 -23.37 -11.86
C GLU A 4 -2.67 -23.04 -12.56
N LEU A 5 -3.22 -21.85 -12.23
CA LEU A 5 -4.48 -21.39 -12.80
C LEU A 5 -4.27 -20.46 -13.99
N ARG A 6 -3.15 -19.74 -14.02
CA ARG A 6 -2.87 -18.76 -15.06
C ARG A 6 -1.41 -18.37 -15.06
N GLU A 7 -0.87 -18.20 -16.26
CA GLU A 7 0.42 -17.57 -16.50
C GLU A 7 0.24 -16.32 -17.37
N PHE A 8 0.98 -15.27 -17.08
CA PHE A 8 1.03 -14.07 -17.89
C PHE A 8 2.39 -13.38 -17.75
N ALA A 9 2.75 -12.55 -18.74
CA ALA A 9 3.94 -11.74 -18.65
C ALA A 9 3.76 -10.70 -17.53
N GLY A 10 4.55 -10.83 -16.47
CA GLY A 10 4.59 -9.93 -15.34
C GLY A 10 5.19 -8.57 -15.68
N VAL A 11 5.73 -7.93 -14.69
CA VAL A 11 6.55 -6.71 -14.78
C VAL A 11 8.00 -7.07 -14.47
N SER A 12 8.94 -6.24 -14.89
CA SER A 12 10.32 -6.35 -14.43
C SER A 12 10.41 -5.81 -13.00
N GLU A 13 11.25 -6.39 -12.18
CA GLU A 13 11.51 -5.89 -10.82
C GLU A 13 10.24 -5.56 -10.02
N THR A 14 9.38 -6.57 -9.83
CA THR A 14 8.16 -6.44 -9.04
C THR A 14 8.52 -6.20 -7.58
N SER A 15 8.19 -5.03 -7.05
CA SER A 15 8.40 -4.66 -5.65
C SER A 15 7.17 -4.94 -4.76
N GLY A 16 6.01 -5.17 -5.34
CA GLY A 16 4.81 -5.52 -4.59
C GLY A 16 3.64 -5.94 -5.46
N CYS A 17 2.71 -6.65 -4.85
CA CYS A 17 1.43 -6.99 -5.47
C CYS A 17 0.30 -6.95 -4.45
N ALA A 18 -0.90 -6.59 -4.91
CA ALA A 18 -2.11 -6.64 -4.10
C ALA A 18 -3.32 -7.02 -4.96
N VAL A 19 -4.29 -7.71 -4.36
CA VAL A 19 -5.51 -8.11 -5.04
C VAL A 19 -6.72 -7.49 -4.34
N ASP A 20 -7.60 -6.87 -5.12
CA ASP A 20 -8.95 -6.56 -4.68
C ASP A 20 -9.90 -7.62 -5.23
N ASP A 21 -10.34 -8.53 -4.37
CA ASP A 21 -11.24 -9.63 -4.73
C ASP A 21 -12.61 -9.14 -5.19
N ASN A 22 -13.08 -8.01 -4.68
CA ASN A 22 -14.39 -7.48 -5.04
C ASN A 22 -14.42 -6.98 -6.48
N SER A 23 -13.40 -6.26 -6.90
CA SER A 23 -13.26 -5.77 -8.28
C SER A 23 -12.53 -6.75 -9.20
N LYS A 24 -12.03 -7.87 -8.65
CA LYS A 24 -11.16 -8.83 -9.35
C LYS A 24 -9.97 -8.13 -10.02
N THR A 25 -9.32 -7.25 -9.29
CA THR A 25 -8.19 -6.48 -9.79
C THR A 25 -6.91 -6.90 -9.08
N LEU A 26 -5.90 -7.29 -9.86
CA LEU A 26 -4.53 -7.47 -9.41
C LEU A 26 -3.76 -6.18 -9.70
N TYR A 27 -3.11 -5.66 -8.69
CA TYR A 27 -2.18 -4.54 -8.78
C TYR A 27 -0.75 -5.07 -8.68
N LEU A 28 0.14 -4.52 -9.50
CA LEU A 28 1.56 -4.85 -9.50
C LEU A 28 2.36 -3.54 -9.50
N SER A 29 3.34 -3.42 -8.62
CA SER A 29 4.35 -2.36 -8.70
C SER A 29 5.55 -2.84 -9.50
N GLU A 30 6.03 -1.99 -10.38
CA GLU A 30 7.27 -2.13 -11.12
C GLU A 30 8.21 -1.03 -10.66
N GLY A 31 9.27 -1.41 -9.94
CA GLY A 31 10.08 -0.52 -9.11
C GLY A 31 10.51 0.78 -9.77
N GLU A 32 10.90 0.73 -11.05
CA GLU A 32 11.38 1.90 -11.79
C GLU A 32 10.34 2.53 -12.73
N LEU A 33 9.15 1.97 -12.86
CA LEU A 33 8.13 2.47 -13.79
C LEU A 33 6.86 2.96 -13.12
N GLY A 34 6.38 2.25 -12.10
CA GLY A 34 5.15 2.63 -11.41
C GLY A 34 4.20 1.46 -11.16
N ILE A 35 2.90 1.72 -11.18
CA ILE A 35 1.87 0.77 -10.77
C ILE A 35 0.97 0.42 -11.94
N TRP A 36 0.73 -0.88 -12.08
CA TRP A 36 -0.14 -1.48 -13.08
C TRP A 36 -1.35 -2.15 -12.44
N GLN A 37 -2.44 -2.21 -13.20
CA GLN A 37 -3.59 -3.05 -12.89
C GLN A 37 -3.82 -4.09 -13.99
N ILE A 38 -4.23 -5.29 -13.57
CA ILE A 38 -4.56 -6.43 -14.42
C ILE A 38 -5.86 -7.03 -13.90
N ASN A 39 -6.70 -7.55 -14.76
CA ASN A 39 -7.86 -8.33 -14.31
C ASN A 39 -7.37 -9.64 -13.67
N ALA A 40 -7.75 -9.89 -12.41
CA ALA A 40 -7.35 -11.07 -11.63
C ALA A 40 -8.16 -12.33 -11.98
N ASP A 41 -9.26 -12.21 -12.73
CA ASP A 41 -10.04 -13.36 -13.15
C ASP A 41 -9.20 -14.26 -14.08
N ALA A 42 -9.10 -15.55 -13.74
CA ALA A 42 -8.26 -16.52 -14.46
C ALA A 42 -8.60 -16.65 -15.95
N GLU A 43 -9.86 -16.48 -16.31
CA GLU A 43 -10.35 -16.58 -17.68
C GLU A 43 -10.24 -15.27 -18.48
N SER A 44 -9.82 -14.18 -17.82
CA SER A 44 -9.72 -12.87 -18.48
C SER A 44 -8.40 -12.71 -19.23
N ARG A 45 -8.34 -11.69 -20.11
CA ARG A 45 -7.07 -11.27 -20.71
C ARG A 45 -6.22 -10.56 -19.67
N ALA A 46 -4.89 -10.78 -19.72
CA ALA A 46 -3.91 -10.16 -18.83
C ALA A 46 -3.43 -8.79 -19.36
N ASP A 47 -4.35 -7.96 -19.84
CA ASP A 47 -4.00 -6.64 -20.36
C ASP A 47 -3.58 -5.72 -19.19
N LYS A 48 -2.31 -5.32 -19.16
CA LYS A 48 -1.78 -4.37 -18.19
C LYS A 48 -2.26 -2.95 -18.51
N LYS A 49 -2.74 -2.24 -17.51
CA LYS A 49 -3.13 -0.82 -17.61
C LYS A 49 -2.38 -0.01 -16.56
N PRO A 50 -1.73 1.11 -16.92
CA PRO A 50 -1.05 1.94 -15.96
C PRO A 50 -2.05 2.65 -15.04
N ILE A 51 -1.72 2.73 -13.76
CA ILE A 51 -2.46 3.51 -12.75
C ILE A 51 -1.71 4.78 -12.40
N ALA A 52 -0.45 4.62 -12.00
CA ALA A 52 0.43 5.70 -11.62
C ALA A 52 1.84 5.38 -12.15
N MET A 53 2.46 6.34 -12.81
CA MET A 53 3.77 6.15 -13.43
C MET A 53 4.76 7.16 -12.87
N MET A 54 6.02 6.75 -12.78
CA MET A 54 7.13 7.62 -12.44
C MET A 54 7.55 8.50 -13.63
N SER A 55 8.33 9.52 -13.34
CA SER A 55 8.95 10.34 -14.38
C SER A 55 9.83 9.46 -15.31
N PRO A 56 9.84 9.69 -16.66
CA PRO A 56 9.17 10.77 -17.37
C PRO A 56 7.71 10.47 -17.78
N PHE A 57 7.16 9.31 -17.48
CA PHE A 57 5.84 8.86 -17.93
C PHE A 57 4.69 9.35 -17.02
N GLY A 58 5.01 9.85 -15.86
CA GLY A 58 4.06 10.36 -14.87
C GLY A 58 4.75 11.25 -13.84
N SER A 59 4.09 11.46 -12.69
CA SER A 59 4.56 12.36 -11.63
C SER A 59 4.81 11.64 -10.30
N LEU A 60 4.79 10.32 -10.28
CA LEU A 60 5.07 9.55 -9.09
C LEU A 60 6.55 9.66 -8.75
N ALA A 61 6.89 9.82 -7.48
CA ALA A 61 8.26 9.75 -7.02
C ALA A 61 8.83 8.34 -7.19
N PRO A 62 10.15 8.21 -7.35
CA PRO A 62 10.80 6.91 -7.45
C PRO A 62 10.60 6.02 -6.24
N GLU A 63 10.91 4.74 -6.43
CA GLU A 63 10.83 3.66 -5.46
C GLU A 63 9.43 3.47 -4.91
N VAL A 64 8.56 2.93 -5.75
CA VAL A 64 7.26 2.44 -5.30
C VAL A 64 7.48 1.18 -4.46
N GLY A 65 7.09 1.27 -3.20
CA GLY A 65 7.15 0.17 -2.26
C GLY A 65 6.03 -0.85 -2.38
N GLY A 66 5.81 -1.58 -1.31
CA GLY A 66 4.78 -2.61 -1.22
C GLY A 66 3.37 -2.07 -1.45
N LEU A 67 2.51 -2.90 -2.03
CA LEU A 67 1.12 -2.60 -2.32
C LEU A 67 0.20 -3.29 -1.32
N SER A 68 -0.87 -2.62 -0.92
CA SER A 68 -1.96 -3.22 -0.14
C SER A 68 -3.33 -2.73 -0.60
N THR A 69 -4.37 -3.52 -0.36
CA THR A 69 -5.75 -3.12 -0.59
C THR A 69 -6.50 -3.02 0.72
N SER A 70 -7.42 -2.06 0.81
CA SER A 70 -8.32 -1.91 1.95
C SER A 70 -9.73 -2.41 1.62
N ASP A 71 -10.55 -2.63 2.67
CA ASP A 71 -11.91 -3.18 2.55
C ASP A 71 -12.84 -2.40 1.62
N ASP A 72 -12.56 -1.13 1.37
CA ASP A 72 -13.29 -0.27 0.43
C ASP A 72 -12.82 -0.39 -1.02
N GLY A 73 -11.88 -1.29 -1.32
CA GLY A 73 -11.29 -1.50 -2.64
C GLY A 73 -10.27 -0.45 -3.07
N SER A 74 -9.82 0.40 -2.13
CA SER A 74 -8.72 1.33 -2.42
C SER A 74 -7.38 0.61 -2.41
N LEU A 75 -6.51 0.99 -3.36
CA LEU A 75 -5.11 0.60 -3.35
C LEU A 75 -4.29 1.59 -2.54
N TRP A 76 -3.39 1.08 -1.70
CA TRP A 76 -2.44 1.84 -0.91
C TRP A 76 -1.02 1.44 -1.25
N PHE A 77 -0.14 2.42 -1.34
CA PHE A 77 1.27 2.20 -1.63
C PHE A 77 2.12 3.36 -1.10
N THR A 78 3.40 3.12 -0.98
CA THR A 78 4.37 4.10 -0.52
C THR A 78 5.31 4.51 -1.65
N THR A 79 5.90 5.69 -1.53
CA THR A 79 7.06 6.12 -2.29
C THR A 79 8.15 6.51 -1.28
N SER A 80 9.30 5.79 -1.32
CA SER A 80 10.33 5.94 -0.29
C SER A 80 11.13 7.22 -0.44
N GLU A 81 11.44 7.66 -1.67
CA GLU A 81 12.23 8.87 -1.89
C GLU A 81 11.60 10.16 -1.34
N ASP A 82 10.29 10.30 -1.43
CA ASP A 82 9.57 11.48 -0.94
C ASP A 82 8.79 11.20 0.35
N ASN A 83 8.93 9.99 0.92
CA ASN A 83 8.37 9.59 2.19
C ASN A 83 6.85 9.79 2.27
N GLN A 84 6.13 9.36 1.24
CA GLN A 84 4.68 9.51 1.15
C GLN A 84 3.93 8.17 1.15
N LEU A 85 2.73 8.22 1.74
CA LEU A 85 1.69 7.20 1.57
C LEU A 85 0.66 7.70 0.55
N HIS A 86 0.33 6.86 -0.40
CA HIS A 86 -0.67 7.14 -1.43
C HIS A 86 -1.86 6.23 -1.30
N ARG A 87 -3.04 6.75 -1.64
CA ARG A 87 -4.28 6.00 -1.81
C ARG A 87 -4.83 6.25 -3.20
N TYR A 88 -5.14 5.18 -3.91
CA TYR A 88 -5.86 5.23 -5.16
C TYR A 88 -7.25 4.62 -5.00
N GLU A 89 -8.28 5.39 -5.25
CA GLU A 89 -9.67 4.94 -5.25
C GLU A 89 -10.04 4.45 -6.65
N SER A 90 -10.16 3.15 -6.84
CA SER A 90 -10.40 2.53 -8.15
C SER A 90 -11.71 2.99 -8.80
N ASN A 91 -12.76 3.22 -8.01
CA ASN A 91 -14.08 3.64 -8.48
C ASN A 91 -14.12 5.08 -9.02
N THR A 92 -13.38 5.98 -8.38
CA THR A 92 -13.36 7.42 -8.74
C THR A 92 -12.12 7.81 -9.52
N LYS A 93 -11.12 6.91 -9.59
CA LYS A 93 -9.78 7.14 -10.14
C LYS A 93 -9.06 8.33 -9.50
N ARG A 94 -9.29 8.54 -8.22
CA ARG A 94 -8.69 9.63 -7.44
C ARG A 94 -7.50 9.16 -6.67
N PHE A 95 -6.53 10.06 -6.55
CA PHE A 95 -5.38 9.91 -5.67
C PHE A 95 -5.51 10.85 -4.48
N SER A 96 -5.08 10.36 -3.34
CA SER A 96 -4.80 11.14 -2.14
C SER A 96 -3.44 10.71 -1.61
N ASN A 97 -2.72 11.62 -0.99
CA ASN A 97 -1.41 11.32 -0.42
C ASN A 97 -1.23 12.00 0.93
N TRP A 98 -0.37 11.42 1.74
CA TRP A 98 0.02 11.89 3.07
C TRP A 98 1.53 11.82 3.19
N GLN A 99 2.10 12.90 3.74
CA GLN A 99 3.50 12.95 4.11
C GLN A 99 3.66 12.46 5.53
N PHE A 100 4.65 11.62 5.77
CA PHE A 100 4.99 11.22 7.14
C PHE A 100 5.81 12.29 7.83
N ALA A 101 5.55 12.48 9.14
CA ALA A 101 6.37 13.34 9.96
C ALA A 101 7.63 12.58 10.40
N GLY A 102 8.80 13.19 10.18
CA GLY A 102 10.09 12.61 10.50
C GLY A 102 10.81 12.00 9.30
N GLU A 103 12.02 11.56 9.52
CA GLU A 103 12.83 10.84 8.55
C GLU A 103 12.51 9.35 8.71
N LEU A 104 11.68 8.81 7.82
CA LEU A 104 11.32 7.40 7.77
C LEU A 104 11.60 6.90 6.36
N ALA A 105 12.25 5.76 6.25
CA ALA A 105 12.42 5.06 4.97
C ALA A 105 11.27 4.03 4.82
N ILE A 106 10.10 4.51 4.37
CA ILE A 106 8.91 3.67 4.33
C ILE A 106 8.92 2.81 3.08
N GLU A 107 9.12 1.52 3.27
CA GLU A 107 9.14 0.55 2.18
C GLU A 107 7.75 0.01 1.87
N SER A 108 6.94 -0.27 2.90
CA SER A 108 5.62 -0.86 2.69
C SER A 108 4.59 -0.38 3.72
N ALA A 109 3.30 -0.47 3.35
CA ALA A 109 2.19 -0.06 4.19
C ALA A 109 1.01 -1.04 4.09
N ALA A 110 0.38 -1.32 5.24
CA ALA A 110 -0.93 -1.96 5.30
C ALA A 110 -1.94 -1.02 5.95
N VAL A 111 -3.11 -0.91 5.34
CA VAL A 111 -4.15 0.03 5.78
C VAL A 111 -5.47 -0.68 5.99
N ARG A 112 -6.14 -0.35 7.08
CA ARG A 112 -7.46 -0.85 7.40
C ARG A 112 -8.39 0.29 7.79
N PHE A 113 -9.57 0.35 7.18
CA PHE A 113 -10.62 1.27 7.60
C PHE A 113 -11.38 0.76 8.82
N ASN A 114 -11.59 1.67 9.79
CA ASN A 114 -12.44 1.45 10.93
C ASN A 114 -13.35 2.66 11.11
N ASN A 115 -14.60 2.54 10.68
CA ASN A 115 -15.63 3.59 10.71
C ASN A 115 -15.21 4.86 9.96
N ASN A 116 -14.54 5.79 10.60
CA ASN A 116 -14.16 7.11 10.07
C ASN A 116 -12.66 7.37 10.13
N GLN A 117 -11.90 6.34 10.42
CA GLN A 117 -10.44 6.38 10.59
C GLN A 117 -9.81 5.28 9.76
N ALA A 118 -8.60 5.50 9.28
CA ALA A 118 -7.76 4.47 8.71
C ALA A 118 -6.62 4.17 9.70
N ASP A 119 -6.60 2.95 10.22
CA ASP A 119 -5.43 2.41 10.93
C ASP A 119 -4.38 2.02 9.89
N ILE A 120 -3.14 2.44 10.11
CA ILE A 120 -2.03 2.20 9.19
C ILE A 120 -0.92 1.50 9.95
N VAL A 121 -0.32 0.51 9.34
CA VAL A 121 0.94 -0.08 9.75
C VAL A 121 1.94 0.09 8.62
N LEU A 122 3.11 0.59 8.95
CA LEU A 122 4.20 0.87 8.02
C LEU A 122 5.41 0.05 8.42
N TYR A 123 6.22 -0.30 7.45
CA TYR A 123 7.57 -0.77 7.70
C TYR A 123 8.55 0.35 7.36
N ASP A 124 9.41 0.69 8.33
CA ASP A 124 10.51 1.63 8.20
C ASP A 124 11.82 0.85 8.07
N ASP A 125 12.40 0.87 6.89
CA ASP A 125 13.57 0.07 6.54
C ASP A 125 14.84 0.57 7.26
N GLU A 126 14.97 1.88 7.48
CA GLU A 126 16.15 2.43 8.15
C GLU A 126 16.25 1.99 9.60
N SER A 127 15.14 2.00 10.34
CA SER A 127 15.10 1.58 11.74
C SER A 127 14.81 0.09 11.93
N GLY A 128 14.29 -0.60 10.90
CA GLY A 128 13.84 -1.99 10.97
C GLY A 128 12.60 -2.20 11.84
N HIS A 129 11.76 -1.17 12.00
CA HIS A 129 10.59 -1.22 12.86
C HIS A 129 9.27 -1.14 12.07
N TYR A 130 8.22 -1.76 12.63
CA TYR A 130 6.85 -1.49 12.21
C TYR A 130 6.28 -0.33 13.03
N VAL A 131 5.75 0.66 12.31
CA VAL A 131 5.20 1.88 12.90
C VAL A 131 3.69 1.90 12.68
N LYS A 132 2.93 2.20 13.73
CA LYS A 132 1.48 2.34 13.65
C LYS A 132 1.07 3.81 13.67
N GLY A 133 0.19 4.19 12.72
CA GLY A 133 -0.42 5.51 12.65
C GLY A 133 -1.93 5.44 12.42
N GLN A 134 -2.57 6.59 12.39
CA GLN A 134 -3.98 6.74 12.03
C GLN A 134 -4.18 7.97 11.15
N ILE A 135 -5.05 7.84 10.16
CA ILE A 135 -5.56 8.96 9.35
C ILE A 135 -6.99 9.22 9.78
N GLU A 136 -7.26 10.42 10.27
CA GLU A 136 -8.60 10.86 10.66
C GLU A 136 -9.36 11.45 9.46
N GLY A 137 -10.71 11.33 9.50
CA GLY A 137 -11.59 12.17 8.66
C GLY A 137 -11.81 11.71 7.22
N GLN A 138 -11.56 10.46 6.88
CA GLN A 138 -11.86 9.91 5.56
C GLN A 138 -13.25 9.25 5.49
N THR A 139 -14.31 10.01 5.74
CA THR A 139 -15.64 9.60 5.30
C THR A 139 -15.78 9.81 3.79
N GLN A 140 -16.41 8.85 3.11
CA GLN A 140 -16.90 8.96 1.75
C GLN A 140 -17.87 10.16 1.60
N ARG A 141 -17.37 11.38 1.67
CA ARG A 141 -18.14 12.54 1.26
C ARG A 141 -17.67 12.97 -0.11
N GLN A 142 -18.51 12.73 -1.11
CA GLN A 142 -18.43 13.30 -2.43
C GLN A 142 -18.19 14.82 -2.34
N ALA A 143 -16.95 15.25 -2.45
CA ALA A 143 -16.65 16.64 -2.70
C ALA A 143 -16.81 16.89 -4.20
N LYS A 144 -17.85 17.61 -4.60
CA LYS A 144 -17.95 18.21 -5.93
C LYS A 144 -16.71 19.06 -6.19
N LEU A 145 -15.89 18.62 -7.11
CA LEU A 145 -14.72 19.37 -7.56
C LEU A 145 -15.15 20.65 -8.28
N LYS A 146 -14.81 21.78 -7.68
CA LYS A 146 -14.54 23.02 -8.42
C LYS A 146 -13.06 23.01 -8.80
N ASN A 147 -12.80 23.10 -10.11
CA ASN A 147 -11.44 23.27 -10.64
C ASN A 147 -10.79 24.51 -10.04
N SER A 148 -9.89 24.31 -9.11
CA SER A 148 -8.84 25.27 -8.76
C SER A 148 -7.62 24.47 -8.38
N VAL A 149 -6.52 24.68 -9.07
CA VAL A 149 -5.20 24.24 -8.65
C VAL A 149 -4.94 24.88 -7.29
N LYS A 150 -5.27 24.15 -6.22
CA LYS A 150 -4.85 24.49 -4.88
C LYS A 150 -3.71 23.56 -4.53
N THR A 151 -2.58 24.13 -4.19
CA THR A 151 -1.52 23.49 -3.45
C THR A 151 -2.17 22.68 -2.32
N THR A 152 -2.19 21.37 -2.45
CA THR A 152 -2.80 20.49 -1.45
C THR A 152 -1.96 20.62 -0.20
N ALA A 153 -2.55 21.06 0.90
CA ALA A 153 -1.86 21.05 2.19
C ALA A 153 -1.52 19.59 2.51
N VAL A 154 -0.25 19.30 2.66
CA VAL A 154 0.23 17.96 3.03
C VAL A 154 -0.25 17.68 4.46
N THR A 155 -0.94 16.55 4.64
CA THR A 155 -1.38 16.10 5.97
C THR A 155 -0.29 15.22 6.56
N TYR A 156 0.22 15.58 7.73
CA TYR A 156 1.23 14.79 8.43
C TYR A 156 0.59 13.72 9.30
N ILE A 157 1.16 12.53 9.28
CA ILE A 157 0.77 11.40 10.12
C ILE A 157 1.85 11.22 11.20
N ASN A 158 1.41 11.12 12.46
CA ASN A 158 2.30 10.82 13.57
C ASN A 158 2.20 9.33 13.93
N ALA A 159 3.34 8.69 14.14
CA ALA A 159 3.39 7.32 14.65
C ALA A 159 2.75 7.25 16.04
N GLN A 160 1.85 6.29 16.26
CA GLN A 160 1.19 6.06 17.55
C GLN A 160 1.79 4.90 18.33
N ALA A 161 2.41 3.95 17.66
CA ALA A 161 3.07 2.80 18.24
C ALA A 161 4.06 2.21 17.23
N GLN A 162 5.04 1.48 17.72
CA GLN A 162 5.99 0.71 16.92
C GLN A 162 6.23 -0.64 17.59
N THR A 163 6.69 -1.63 16.84
CA THR A 163 7.14 -2.93 17.35
C THR A 163 8.62 -2.87 17.79
N ASP A 164 9.10 -3.94 18.38
CA ASP A 164 10.55 -4.19 18.41
C ASP A 164 11.02 -4.46 16.97
N ALA A 165 12.30 -4.21 16.71
CA ALA A 165 12.91 -4.53 15.43
C ALA A 165 12.92 -6.05 15.18
N VAL A 166 12.86 -6.46 13.92
CA VAL A 166 13.04 -7.87 13.57
C VAL A 166 14.43 -8.35 13.97
N ARG A 167 14.54 -9.63 14.33
CA ARG A 167 15.80 -10.19 14.88
C ARG A 167 16.84 -10.55 13.82
N ALA A 168 16.46 -10.60 12.56
CA ALA A 168 17.39 -10.85 11.48
C ALA A 168 18.10 -9.56 11.07
N PHE A 169 19.36 -9.66 10.65
CA PHE A 169 20.18 -8.52 10.25
C PHE A 169 20.05 -8.23 8.76
N GLY A 170 20.28 -6.97 8.40
CA GLY A 170 20.22 -6.45 7.04
C GLY A 170 18.78 -6.33 6.55
N ASP A 171 18.57 -6.28 5.27
CA ASP A 171 17.27 -6.26 4.59
C ASP A 171 16.48 -7.56 4.87
N ALA A 172 15.92 -7.66 6.06
CA ALA A 172 15.25 -8.86 6.56
C ALA A 172 13.74 -8.69 6.75
N ALA A 173 13.29 -7.56 7.27
CA ALA A 173 11.87 -7.28 7.37
C ALA A 173 11.29 -6.95 5.99
N ASP A 174 9.99 -7.17 5.84
CA ASP A 174 9.30 -7.03 4.56
C ASP A 174 7.84 -6.62 4.80
N ASP A 175 6.93 -7.04 3.93
CA ASP A 175 5.54 -6.55 3.89
C ASP A 175 4.76 -6.78 5.20
N PRO A 176 4.06 -5.74 5.70
CA PRO A 176 3.12 -5.87 6.80
C PRO A 176 1.72 -6.27 6.30
N ALA A 177 0.96 -6.94 7.18
CA ALA A 177 -0.46 -7.19 6.98
C ALA A 177 -1.23 -7.05 8.30
N ILE A 178 -2.52 -6.78 8.21
CA ILE A 178 -3.41 -6.75 9.37
C ILE A 178 -4.42 -7.89 9.25
N TRP A 179 -4.31 -8.88 10.15
CA TRP A 179 -5.35 -9.88 10.29
C TRP A 179 -6.39 -9.43 11.32
N VAL A 180 -7.64 -9.39 10.91
CA VAL A 180 -8.75 -8.99 11.76
C VAL A 180 -9.41 -10.20 12.36
N ASN A 181 -9.46 -10.27 13.71
CA ASN A 181 -10.21 -11.31 14.39
C ASN A 181 -11.73 -11.02 14.28
N PRO A 182 -12.51 -11.90 13.62
CA PRO A 182 -13.92 -11.63 13.36
C PRO A 182 -14.80 -11.62 14.63
N SER A 183 -14.33 -12.25 15.70
CA SER A 183 -15.08 -12.38 16.94
C SER A 183 -14.66 -11.38 18.02
N ASN A 184 -13.45 -10.83 17.94
CA ASN A 184 -12.91 -9.90 18.92
C ASN A 184 -11.79 -9.04 18.31
N ALA A 185 -12.12 -7.78 18.00
CA ALA A 185 -11.18 -6.84 17.38
C ALA A 185 -9.88 -6.64 18.18
N ALA A 186 -9.93 -6.74 19.52
CA ALA A 186 -8.75 -6.61 20.38
C ALA A 186 -7.76 -7.79 20.24
N LYS A 187 -8.16 -8.88 19.57
CA LYS A 187 -7.32 -10.03 19.24
C LYS A 187 -6.84 -10.03 17.79
N SER A 188 -7.03 -8.94 17.07
CA SER A 188 -6.45 -8.76 15.74
C SER A 188 -4.93 -8.73 15.82
N LEU A 189 -4.25 -9.15 14.75
CA LEU A 189 -2.81 -9.27 14.70
C LEU A 189 -2.26 -8.34 13.61
N ILE A 190 -1.10 -7.78 13.89
CA ILE A 190 -0.21 -7.22 12.88
C ILE A 190 0.75 -8.35 12.51
N LEU A 191 0.81 -8.66 11.24
CA LEU A 191 1.68 -9.69 10.67
C LEU A 191 2.77 -8.99 9.87
N GLY A 192 4.00 -9.45 10.01
CA GLY A 192 5.11 -9.01 9.18
C GLY A 192 5.80 -10.21 8.57
N THR A 193 6.45 -10.04 7.43
CA THR A 193 7.31 -11.06 6.87
C THR A 193 8.77 -10.76 7.18
N ASP A 194 9.55 -11.81 7.34
CA ASP A 194 11.01 -11.78 7.49
C ASP A 194 11.59 -12.67 6.40
N LYS A 195 12.33 -12.11 5.46
CA LYS A 195 12.93 -12.82 4.31
C LYS A 195 13.77 -14.04 4.73
N ARG A 196 14.23 -14.07 5.97
CA ARG A 196 15.09 -15.17 6.51
C ARG A 196 14.36 -16.11 7.45
N ARG A 197 13.22 -15.69 8.05
CA ARG A 197 12.51 -16.43 9.09
C ARG A 197 11.06 -16.74 8.77
N GLY A 198 10.50 -16.14 7.74
CA GLY A 198 9.11 -16.31 7.32
C GLY A 198 8.15 -15.34 8.02
N LEU A 199 6.91 -15.78 8.24
CA LEU A 199 5.87 -14.97 8.86
C LEU A 199 6.11 -14.81 10.36
N MET A 200 5.96 -13.58 10.86
CA MET A 200 6.07 -13.21 12.27
C MET A 200 4.74 -12.65 12.79
#